data_17749b64f9d914b2a606a39854ed5775
#
_entry.id   17749b64f9d914b2a606a39854ed5775
#
_cell.length_a   1.000
_cell.length_b   1.000
_cell.length_c   1.000
_cell.angle_alpha   90.00
_cell.angle_beta   90.00
_cell.angle_gamma   90.00
#
_symmetry.space_group_name_H-M   'P 1'
#
loop_
_entity.id
_entity.type
_entity.pdbx_description
1 polymer ?
#
loop_
_entity_poly.entity_id
_entity_poly.type
_entity_poly.pdbx_seq_one_letter_code
_entity_poly.pdbx_strand_id
1 'polypeptide(L)'
;TGSARTLVILDEVHHGGDALSWGDALREAYEHAERRLSLTGTPFRSDTAPIPFVRYEPDAAGVRVSKADYTYGYGRALRDGVVRPVLFLSYAGSMRWQDQHGEEMSAGLGEDNTKDITAQAWRTALDPKGEWMQQVLRAADQRLTEVRRDVPDAGGLVIATDHEAARGYAALLEHLTGVRPALILSDDKGASDRISSFSESDERW
;
A
#
# COMPACT_ATOMS: atom_id res chain seq x y z
N THR A 1 32.37 6.25 -10.98
CA THR A 1 33.67 6.15 -10.30
C THR A 1 33.88 4.73 -9.76
N GLY A 2 33.90 3.75 -10.66
CA GLY A 2 34.07 2.33 -10.30
C GLY A 2 35.52 2.02 -10.07
N SER A 3 35.95 2.11 -8.81
CA SER A 3 37.20 1.45 -8.39
C SER A 3 36.89 -0.02 -8.18
N ALA A 4 37.84 -0.89 -8.57
CA ALA A 4 37.73 -2.34 -8.60
C ALA A 4 37.51 -3.04 -7.24
N ARG A 5 37.04 -2.39 -6.20
CA ARG A 5 36.75 -2.97 -4.87
C ARG A 5 35.53 -2.27 -4.20
N THR A 6 34.56 -1.91 -5.00
CA THR A 6 33.34 -1.24 -4.48
C THR A 6 32.23 -2.26 -4.22
N LEU A 7 31.71 -2.30 -3.00
CA LEU A 7 30.42 -2.89 -2.68
C LEU A 7 29.36 -1.80 -2.64
N VAL A 8 28.32 -1.96 -3.44
CA VAL A 8 27.14 -1.08 -3.42
C VAL A 8 26.02 -1.80 -2.70
N ILE A 9 25.40 -1.13 -1.72
CA ILE A 9 24.20 -1.61 -1.03
C ILE A 9 23.05 -0.73 -1.49
N LEU A 10 22.05 -1.35 -2.13
CA LEU A 10 20.84 -0.73 -2.64
C LEU A 10 19.67 -1.21 -1.78
N ASP A 11 19.34 -0.42 -0.77
CA ASP A 11 18.18 -0.70 0.07
C ASP A 11 16.91 -0.21 -0.63
N GLU A 12 15.80 -0.93 -0.44
CA GLU A 12 14.50 -0.66 -1.10
C GLU A 12 14.64 -0.45 -2.62
N VAL A 13 15.43 -1.32 -3.27
CA VAL A 13 15.80 -1.18 -4.69
C VAL A 13 14.61 -1.11 -5.66
N HIS A 14 13.40 -1.53 -5.23
CA HIS A 14 12.19 -1.43 -6.02
C HIS A 14 11.80 0.02 -6.34
N HIS A 15 12.18 1.00 -5.52
CA HIS A 15 12.01 2.41 -5.83
C HIS A 15 12.86 2.88 -7.02
N GLY A 16 13.94 2.17 -7.34
CA GLY A 16 14.81 2.46 -8.49
C GLY A 16 14.14 2.34 -9.86
N GLY A 17 12.88 1.97 -9.92
CA GLY A 17 12.11 1.89 -11.15
C GLY A 17 11.01 2.95 -11.30
N ASP A 18 10.79 3.83 -10.33
CA ASP A 18 9.65 4.75 -10.30
C ASP A 18 9.73 5.88 -11.34
N ALA A 19 10.92 6.20 -11.84
CA ALA A 19 11.09 6.99 -13.04
C ALA A 19 12.09 6.27 -13.96
N LEU A 20 11.81 6.20 -15.25
CA LEU A 20 12.71 5.60 -16.24
C LEU A 20 14.14 6.17 -16.11
N SER A 21 14.26 7.46 -15.80
CA SER A 21 15.53 8.13 -15.58
C SER A 21 16.31 7.69 -14.34
N TRP A 22 15.61 7.27 -13.26
CA TRP A 22 16.28 6.89 -12.02
C TRP A 22 16.84 5.47 -12.08
N GLY A 23 16.12 4.53 -12.69
CA GLY A 23 16.59 3.19 -12.97
C GLY A 23 17.83 3.17 -13.86
N ASP A 24 17.83 3.99 -14.88
CA ASP A 24 18.96 4.14 -15.80
C ASP A 24 20.15 4.83 -15.12
N ALA A 25 19.91 5.87 -14.31
CA ALA A 25 20.95 6.50 -13.50
C ALA A 25 21.60 5.55 -12.50
N LEU A 26 20.81 4.68 -11.84
CA LEU A 26 21.35 3.62 -10.98
C LEU A 26 22.23 2.63 -11.73
N ARG A 27 21.80 2.22 -12.92
CA ARG A 27 22.59 1.33 -13.78
C ARG A 27 23.91 1.99 -14.18
N GLU A 28 23.83 3.21 -14.73
CA GLU A 28 25.02 3.96 -15.14
C GLU A 28 26.01 4.17 -13.98
N ALA A 29 25.50 4.54 -12.80
CA ALA A 29 26.35 4.78 -11.63
C ALA A 29 27.03 3.54 -11.09
N TYR A 30 26.36 2.38 -11.14
CA TYR A 30 26.80 1.19 -10.38
C TYR A 30 26.99 -0.09 -11.22
N GLU A 31 26.84 -0.03 -12.54
CA GLU A 31 27.07 -1.18 -13.44
C GLU A 31 28.46 -1.77 -13.29
N HIS A 32 29.47 -0.93 -13.09
CA HIS A 32 30.86 -1.32 -12.96
C HIS A 32 31.30 -1.62 -11.51
N ALA A 33 30.39 -1.61 -10.54
CA ALA A 33 30.71 -2.01 -9.18
C ALA A 33 31.03 -3.51 -9.13
N GLU A 34 32.08 -3.88 -8.40
CA GLU A 34 32.52 -5.29 -8.27
C GLU A 34 31.42 -6.14 -7.63
N ARG A 35 30.73 -5.61 -6.63
CA ARG A 35 29.66 -6.30 -5.93
C ARG A 35 28.48 -5.35 -5.66
N ARG A 36 27.28 -5.90 -5.77
CA ARG A 36 26.03 -5.24 -5.46
C ARG A 36 25.20 -6.11 -4.53
N LEU A 37 24.69 -5.51 -3.47
CA LEU A 37 23.69 -6.09 -2.58
C LEU A 37 22.40 -5.32 -2.76
N SER A 38 21.40 -5.94 -3.37
CA SER A 38 20.07 -5.38 -3.58
C SER A 38 19.12 -5.95 -2.55
N LEU A 39 18.50 -5.09 -1.74
CA LEU A 39 17.56 -5.44 -0.68
C LEU A 39 16.18 -4.91 -1.04
N THR A 40 15.13 -5.73 -0.89
CA THR A 40 13.75 -5.30 -1.05
C THR A 40 12.78 -6.32 -0.44
N GLY A 41 11.72 -5.84 0.17
CA GLY A 41 10.57 -6.65 0.59
C GLY A 41 9.58 -6.92 -0.54
N THR A 42 9.60 -6.12 -1.62
CA THR A 42 8.65 -6.16 -2.74
C THR A 42 9.39 -6.15 -4.08
N PRO A 43 9.97 -7.31 -4.50
CA PRO A 43 10.79 -7.40 -5.72
C PRO A 43 9.96 -7.41 -7.01
N PHE A 44 8.82 -6.75 -7.04
CA PHE A 44 7.89 -6.64 -8.17
C PHE A 44 7.28 -5.24 -8.21
N ARG A 45 6.75 -4.88 -9.37
CA ARG A 45 6.14 -3.57 -9.64
C ARG A 45 4.79 -3.74 -10.32
N SER A 46 3.90 -2.80 -10.11
CA SER A 46 2.57 -2.76 -10.76
C SER A 46 2.65 -2.48 -12.28
N ASP A 47 3.70 -1.79 -12.74
CA ASP A 47 3.94 -1.46 -14.15
C ASP A 47 4.68 -2.56 -14.93
N THR A 48 4.98 -3.70 -14.30
CA THR A 48 5.74 -4.81 -14.88
C THR A 48 7.17 -4.50 -15.33
N ALA A 49 7.67 -3.26 -15.13
CA ALA A 49 9.05 -2.89 -15.45
C ALA A 49 10.05 -3.64 -14.54
N PRO A 50 11.21 -4.07 -15.09
CA PRO A 50 12.21 -4.75 -14.28
C PRO A 50 12.90 -3.76 -13.35
N ILE A 51 13.05 -4.17 -12.08
CA ILE A 51 13.83 -3.45 -11.09
C ILE A 51 15.33 -3.60 -11.44
N PRO A 52 16.13 -2.53 -11.45
CA PRO A 52 17.55 -2.59 -11.74
C PRO A 52 18.28 -3.61 -10.84
N PHE A 53 19.16 -4.41 -11.43
CA PHE A 53 19.97 -5.44 -10.76
C PHE A 53 19.19 -6.60 -10.11
N VAL A 54 17.87 -6.69 -10.29
CA VAL A 54 17.05 -7.82 -9.87
C VAL A 54 16.92 -8.81 -11.03
N ARG A 55 17.16 -10.08 -10.76
CA ARG A 55 16.96 -11.16 -11.73
C ARG A 55 15.54 -11.70 -11.65
N TYR A 56 15.00 -12.07 -12.80
CA TYR A 56 13.66 -12.65 -12.91
C TYR A 56 13.71 -13.92 -13.75
N GLU A 57 12.97 -14.93 -13.33
CA GLU A 57 12.79 -16.18 -14.06
C GLU A 57 11.31 -16.53 -14.10
N PRO A 58 10.80 -17.20 -15.16
CA PRO A 58 9.43 -17.70 -15.16
C PRO A 58 9.29 -18.88 -14.19
N ASP A 59 8.20 -18.91 -13.44
CA ASP A 59 7.81 -20.09 -12.65
C ASP A 59 7.19 -21.19 -13.54
N ALA A 60 6.71 -22.26 -12.91
CA ALA A 60 6.08 -23.39 -13.62
C ALA A 60 4.79 -23.00 -14.38
N ALA A 61 4.13 -21.92 -14.02
CA ALA A 61 2.96 -21.37 -14.70
C ALA A 61 3.33 -20.30 -15.75
N GLY A 62 4.64 -20.03 -15.95
CA GLY A 62 5.12 -18.98 -16.84
C GLY A 62 5.05 -17.57 -16.26
N VAL A 63 4.71 -17.42 -14.98
CA VAL A 63 4.66 -16.14 -14.31
C VAL A 63 6.08 -15.71 -13.94
N ARG A 64 6.40 -14.48 -14.26
CA ARG A 64 7.72 -13.89 -13.99
C ARG A 64 7.90 -13.62 -12.50
N VAL A 65 8.83 -14.33 -11.86
CA VAL A 65 9.15 -14.19 -10.44
C VAL A 65 10.59 -13.72 -10.25
N SER A 66 10.86 -12.98 -9.19
CA SER A 66 12.21 -12.56 -8.84
C SER A 66 13.01 -13.73 -8.30
N LYS A 67 14.29 -13.81 -8.70
CA LYS A 67 15.24 -14.80 -8.19
C LYS A 67 16.16 -14.16 -7.17
N ALA A 68 15.93 -14.44 -5.90
CA ALA A 68 16.74 -13.97 -4.80
C ALA A 68 17.91 -14.96 -4.52
N ASP A 69 19.06 -14.43 -4.16
CA ASP A 69 20.19 -15.25 -3.63
C ASP A 69 19.92 -15.68 -2.17
N TYR A 70 19.14 -14.86 -1.43
CA TYR A 70 18.66 -15.16 -0.08
C TYR A 70 17.28 -14.59 0.15
N THR A 71 16.41 -15.35 0.81
CA THR A 71 15.07 -14.91 1.17
C THR A 71 14.84 -15.06 2.67
N TYR A 72 14.48 -13.93 3.32
CA TYR A 72 13.95 -13.89 4.68
C TYR A 72 12.46 -13.54 4.61
N GLY A 73 11.64 -14.57 4.33
CA GLY A 73 10.20 -14.38 4.07
C GLY A 73 9.39 -14.23 5.35
N TYR A 74 8.15 -13.74 5.20
CA TYR A 74 7.21 -13.42 6.27
C TYR A 74 7.02 -14.58 7.27
N GLY A 75 6.85 -15.82 6.79
CA GLY A 75 6.64 -16.97 7.66
C GLY A 75 7.84 -17.26 8.59
N ARG A 76 9.09 -16.98 8.15
CA ARG A 76 10.26 -17.07 9.00
C ARG A 76 10.32 -15.91 9.98
N ALA A 77 10.12 -14.69 9.51
CA ALA A 77 10.10 -13.49 10.34
C ALA A 77 9.04 -13.55 11.45
N LEU A 78 7.89 -14.17 11.16
CA LEU A 78 6.84 -14.42 12.15
C LEU A 78 7.28 -15.42 13.23
N ARG A 79 7.92 -16.55 12.83
CA ARG A 79 8.47 -17.53 13.80
C ARG A 79 9.57 -16.94 14.67
N ASP A 80 10.40 -16.09 14.08
CA ASP A 80 11.51 -15.42 14.77
C ASP A 80 11.02 -14.23 15.64
N GLY A 81 9.71 -13.92 15.64
CA GLY A 81 9.12 -12.83 16.43
C GLY A 81 9.50 -11.41 15.95
N VAL A 82 10.02 -11.29 14.73
CA VAL A 82 10.46 -10.00 14.14
C VAL A 82 9.29 -9.19 13.59
N VAL A 83 8.25 -9.87 13.10
CA VAL A 83 7.04 -9.24 12.58
C VAL A 83 5.81 -9.71 13.33
N ARG A 84 4.77 -8.89 13.33
CA ARG A 84 3.46 -9.26 13.90
C ARG A 84 2.65 -10.08 12.89
N PRO A 85 1.75 -10.97 13.35
CA PRO A 85 0.78 -11.60 12.47
C PRO A 85 -0.15 -10.56 11.84
N VAL A 86 -0.40 -10.73 10.54
CA VAL A 86 -1.30 -9.86 9.77
C VAL A 86 -2.52 -10.68 9.36
N LEU A 87 -3.71 -10.16 9.68
CA LEU A 87 -4.98 -10.70 9.22
C LEU A 87 -5.54 -9.80 8.13
N PHE A 88 -5.75 -10.36 6.93
CA PHE A 88 -6.38 -9.66 5.83
C PHE A 88 -7.89 -9.92 5.84
N LEU A 89 -8.67 -8.85 5.87
CA LEU A 89 -10.11 -8.89 5.68
C LEU A 89 -10.43 -8.31 4.31
N SER A 90 -11.08 -9.10 3.46
CA SER A 90 -11.46 -8.67 2.12
C SER A 90 -12.93 -8.23 2.14
N TYR A 91 -13.18 -7.04 1.63
CA TYR A 91 -14.53 -6.52 1.39
C TYR A 91 -14.78 -6.54 -0.11
N ALA A 92 -15.83 -7.23 -0.52
CA ALA A 92 -16.31 -7.28 -1.89
C ALA A 92 -17.65 -6.58 -2.02
N GLY A 93 -17.99 -6.12 -3.21
CA GLY A 93 -19.26 -5.46 -3.46
C GLY A 93 -19.44 -5.15 -4.94
N SER A 94 -20.68 -4.90 -5.34
CA SER A 94 -21.04 -4.45 -6.69
C SER A 94 -21.24 -2.94 -6.68
N MET A 95 -20.52 -2.25 -7.54
CA MET A 95 -20.61 -0.79 -7.71
C MET A 95 -21.53 -0.46 -8.88
N ARG A 96 -22.32 0.61 -8.76
CA ARG A 96 -23.17 1.15 -9.81
C ARG A 96 -22.83 2.61 -10.04
N TRP A 97 -22.79 3.02 -11.30
CA TRP A 97 -22.56 4.41 -11.70
C TRP A 97 -23.24 4.68 -13.03
N GLN A 98 -23.38 5.94 -13.38
CA GLN A 98 -23.81 6.35 -14.72
C GLN A 98 -22.59 6.74 -15.55
N ASP A 99 -22.56 6.30 -16.79
CA ASP A 99 -21.54 6.71 -17.75
C ASP A 99 -21.79 8.14 -18.29
N GLN A 100 -20.94 8.59 -19.23
CA GLN A 100 -21.05 9.93 -19.83
C GLN A 100 -22.34 10.11 -20.67
N HIS A 101 -23.00 9.01 -21.05
CA HIS A 101 -24.23 9.01 -21.83
C HIS A 101 -25.48 8.84 -20.94
N GLY A 102 -25.29 8.72 -19.62
CA GLY A 102 -26.35 8.51 -18.64
C GLY A 102 -26.82 7.06 -18.53
N GLU A 103 -26.11 6.10 -19.15
CA GLU A 103 -26.42 4.68 -19.01
C GLU A 103 -25.94 4.13 -17.66
N GLU A 104 -26.78 3.31 -17.05
CA GLU A 104 -26.47 2.67 -15.76
C GLU A 104 -25.48 1.51 -15.98
N MET A 105 -24.33 1.61 -15.36
CA MET A 105 -23.26 0.63 -15.40
C MET A 105 -23.12 -0.03 -14.03
N SER A 106 -22.68 -1.29 -14.02
CA SER A 106 -22.34 -1.99 -12.77
C SER A 106 -21.13 -2.91 -12.94
N ALA A 107 -20.33 -3.05 -11.91
CA ALA A 107 -19.24 -4.02 -11.86
C ALA A 107 -18.94 -4.45 -10.41
N GLY A 108 -18.56 -5.71 -10.23
CA GLY A 108 -18.06 -6.22 -8.97
C GLY A 108 -16.59 -5.84 -8.76
N LEU A 109 -16.24 -5.52 -7.50
CA LEU A 109 -14.85 -5.33 -7.11
C LEU A 109 -14.13 -6.68 -7.10
N GLY A 110 -13.03 -6.79 -7.86
CA GLY A 110 -12.24 -8.01 -7.98
C GLY A 110 -12.71 -8.97 -9.07
N GLU A 111 -13.69 -8.60 -9.89
CA GLU A 111 -14.07 -9.34 -11.08
C GLU A 111 -13.15 -9.02 -12.26
N ASP A 112 -13.05 -9.95 -13.22
CA ASP A 112 -12.30 -9.75 -14.46
C ASP A 112 -13.07 -8.78 -15.39
N ASN A 113 -12.77 -7.50 -15.24
CA ASN A 113 -13.30 -6.41 -16.03
C ASN A 113 -12.20 -5.74 -16.85
N THR A 114 -12.58 -4.92 -17.83
CA THR A 114 -11.60 -4.05 -18.52
C THR A 114 -10.98 -3.06 -17.53
N LYS A 115 -9.78 -2.57 -17.83
CA LYS A 115 -9.07 -1.62 -16.96
C LYS A 115 -9.90 -0.38 -16.64
N ASP A 116 -10.65 0.14 -17.62
CA ASP A 116 -11.46 1.34 -17.45
C ASP A 116 -12.66 1.10 -16.54
N ILE A 117 -13.34 -0.03 -16.70
CA ILE A 117 -14.46 -0.46 -15.85
C ILE A 117 -13.97 -0.67 -14.42
N THR A 118 -12.86 -1.37 -14.25
CA THR A 118 -12.23 -1.59 -12.94
C THR A 118 -11.85 -0.27 -12.27
N ALA A 119 -11.22 0.66 -12.99
CA ALA A 119 -10.86 1.96 -12.47
C ALA A 119 -12.08 2.78 -12.04
N GLN A 120 -13.17 2.74 -12.82
CA GLN A 120 -14.41 3.45 -12.49
C GLN A 120 -15.12 2.81 -11.30
N ALA A 121 -15.16 1.48 -11.20
CA ALA A 121 -15.69 0.77 -10.05
C ALA A 121 -14.96 1.14 -8.76
N TRP A 122 -13.63 1.20 -8.79
CA TRP A 122 -12.83 1.64 -7.64
C TRP A 122 -13.06 3.11 -7.28
N ARG A 123 -13.16 4.01 -8.25
CA ARG A 123 -13.49 5.42 -7.99
C ARG A 123 -14.84 5.55 -7.29
N THR A 124 -15.83 4.78 -7.74
CA THR A 124 -17.19 4.78 -7.15
C THR A 124 -17.17 4.19 -5.74
N ALA A 125 -16.44 3.09 -5.53
CA ALA A 125 -16.30 2.46 -4.22
C ALA A 125 -15.61 3.38 -3.20
N LEU A 126 -14.53 4.04 -3.62
CA LEU A 126 -13.70 4.88 -2.75
C LEU A 126 -14.24 6.31 -2.58
N ASP A 127 -15.42 6.63 -3.15
CA ASP A 127 -16.07 7.93 -2.91
C ASP A 127 -16.47 8.04 -1.42
N PRO A 128 -16.00 9.06 -0.67
CA PRO A 128 -16.41 9.27 0.73
C PRO A 128 -17.91 9.43 0.93
N LYS A 129 -18.65 9.84 -0.10
CA LYS A 129 -20.11 10.00 -0.08
C LYS A 129 -20.84 8.70 -0.40
N GLY A 130 -20.12 7.69 -0.89
CA GLY A 130 -20.69 6.41 -1.28
C GLY A 130 -21.03 5.52 -0.08
N GLU A 131 -22.08 4.71 -0.24
CA GLU A 131 -22.51 3.78 0.81
C GLU A 131 -21.45 2.72 1.13
N TRP A 132 -20.63 2.33 0.15
CA TRP A 132 -19.62 1.30 0.33
C TRP A 132 -18.56 1.73 1.35
N MET A 133 -18.01 2.96 1.24
CA MET A 133 -17.04 3.47 2.21
C MET A 133 -17.63 3.61 3.61
N GLN A 134 -18.92 3.99 3.72
CA GLN A 134 -19.59 4.01 5.03
C GLN A 134 -19.62 2.63 5.67
N GLN A 135 -19.93 1.59 4.91
CA GLN A 135 -19.97 0.22 5.42
C GLN A 135 -18.57 -0.30 5.78
N VAL A 136 -17.58 -0.03 4.95
CA VAL A 136 -16.18 -0.44 5.21
C VAL A 136 -15.65 0.23 6.49
N LEU A 137 -15.82 1.55 6.63
CA LEU A 137 -15.34 2.28 7.81
C LEU A 137 -16.09 1.87 9.08
N ARG A 138 -17.40 1.60 8.97
CA ARG A 138 -18.18 1.05 10.10
C ARG A 138 -17.67 -0.34 10.52
N ALA A 139 -17.40 -1.21 9.56
CA ALA A 139 -16.86 -2.53 9.84
C ALA A 139 -15.44 -2.45 10.43
N ALA A 140 -14.60 -1.54 9.93
CA ALA A 140 -13.27 -1.28 10.47
C ALA A 140 -13.34 -0.78 11.93
N ASP A 141 -14.24 0.17 12.24
CA ASP A 141 -14.43 0.69 13.58
C ASP A 141 -14.96 -0.37 14.54
N GLN A 142 -15.91 -1.22 14.09
CA GLN A 142 -16.37 -2.35 14.86
C GLN A 142 -15.23 -3.33 15.16
N ARG A 143 -14.40 -3.64 14.15
CA ARG A 143 -13.24 -4.51 14.33
C ARG A 143 -12.22 -3.91 15.30
N LEU A 144 -11.95 -2.62 15.19
CA LEU A 144 -11.08 -1.91 16.13
C LEU A 144 -11.64 -1.98 17.57
N THR A 145 -12.96 -1.86 17.73
CA THR A 145 -13.62 -2.03 19.03
C THR A 145 -13.39 -3.41 19.62
N GLU A 146 -13.43 -4.46 18.81
CA GLU A 146 -13.13 -5.82 19.24
C GLU A 146 -11.66 -5.97 19.68
N VAL A 147 -10.74 -5.44 18.86
CA VAL A 147 -9.29 -5.49 19.16
C VAL A 147 -8.96 -4.74 20.44
N ARG A 148 -9.59 -3.59 20.68
CA ARG A 148 -9.36 -2.76 21.87
C ARG A 148 -9.85 -3.40 23.19
N ARG A 149 -10.58 -4.52 23.15
CA ARG A 149 -10.88 -5.30 24.35
C ARG A 149 -9.64 -5.97 24.94
N ASP A 150 -8.73 -6.40 24.06
CA ASP A 150 -7.50 -7.09 24.43
C ASP A 150 -6.29 -6.15 24.41
N VAL A 151 -6.32 -5.12 23.56
CA VAL A 151 -5.27 -4.10 23.37
C VAL A 151 -5.93 -2.72 23.44
N PRO A 152 -6.12 -2.16 24.66
CA PRO A 152 -6.93 -0.95 24.85
C PRO A 152 -6.45 0.30 24.12
N ASP A 153 -5.16 0.38 23.84
CA ASP A 153 -4.46 1.45 23.11
C ASP A 153 -4.31 1.20 21.59
N ALA A 154 -4.91 0.12 21.06
CA ALA A 154 -4.85 -0.13 19.63
C ALA A 154 -5.43 1.04 18.83
N GLY A 155 -4.64 1.57 17.88
CA GLY A 155 -5.05 2.61 16.94
C GLY A 155 -5.50 2.05 15.59
N GLY A 156 -6.38 2.77 14.91
CA GLY A 156 -6.77 2.51 13.53
C GLY A 156 -6.03 3.44 12.57
N LEU A 157 -5.72 2.97 11.37
CA LEU A 157 -5.12 3.77 10.31
C LEU A 157 -5.91 3.60 9.02
N VAL A 158 -6.34 4.71 8.43
CA VAL A 158 -6.96 4.76 7.10
C VAL A 158 -6.02 5.48 6.14
N ILE A 159 -5.61 4.80 5.08
CA ILE A 159 -4.80 5.38 4.02
C ILE A 159 -5.72 5.72 2.85
N ALA A 160 -5.85 7.01 2.57
CA ALA A 160 -6.69 7.53 1.49
C ALA A 160 -5.90 7.67 0.18
N THR A 161 -6.62 7.72 -0.94
CA THR A 161 -6.03 7.89 -2.29
C THR A 161 -5.45 9.28 -2.51
N ASP A 162 -6.04 10.29 -1.88
CA ASP A 162 -5.66 11.69 -2.01
C ASP A 162 -6.16 12.51 -0.80
N HIS A 163 -5.85 13.81 -0.78
CA HIS A 163 -6.20 14.71 0.31
C HIS A 163 -7.71 14.95 0.45
N GLU A 164 -8.47 14.92 -0.65
CA GLU A 164 -9.93 15.10 -0.61
C GLU A 164 -10.59 13.88 0.01
N ALA A 165 -10.19 12.69 -0.43
CA ALA A 165 -10.64 11.42 0.16
C ALA A 165 -10.26 11.33 1.65
N ALA A 166 -9.04 11.74 2.04
CA ALA A 166 -8.61 11.75 3.43
C ALA A 166 -9.52 12.63 4.32
N ARG A 167 -9.84 13.84 3.86
CA ARG A 167 -10.77 14.73 4.58
C ARG A 167 -12.19 14.15 4.63
N GLY A 168 -12.64 13.56 3.54
CA GLY A 168 -13.94 12.92 3.46
C GLY A 168 -14.07 11.73 4.40
N TYR A 169 -13.08 10.86 4.46
CA TYR A 169 -13.06 9.71 5.37
C TYR A 169 -12.95 10.15 6.84
N ALA A 170 -12.17 11.19 7.13
CA ALA A 170 -12.10 11.76 8.48
C ALA A 170 -13.46 12.28 8.94
N ALA A 171 -14.17 13.05 8.11
CA ALA A 171 -15.51 13.54 8.42
C ALA A 171 -16.52 12.39 8.59
N LEU A 172 -16.42 11.36 7.75
CA LEU A 172 -17.27 10.19 7.82
C LEU A 172 -17.03 9.38 9.11
N LEU A 173 -15.77 9.16 9.49
CA LEU A 173 -15.42 8.51 10.77
C LEU A 173 -15.92 9.32 11.97
N GLU A 174 -15.71 10.63 11.97
CA GLU A 174 -16.23 11.51 13.02
C GLU A 174 -17.76 11.38 13.15
N HIS A 175 -18.48 11.35 12.01
CA HIS A 175 -19.93 11.14 12.01
C HIS A 175 -20.34 9.77 12.54
N LEU A 176 -19.61 8.71 12.19
CA LEU A 176 -19.93 7.33 12.57
C LEU A 176 -19.60 7.03 14.04
N THR A 177 -18.52 7.59 14.56
CA THR A 177 -17.96 7.24 15.88
C THR A 177 -18.18 8.31 16.94
N GLY A 178 -18.48 9.55 16.53
CA GLY A 178 -18.50 10.71 17.41
C GLY A 178 -17.10 11.20 17.84
N VAL A 179 -16.03 10.59 17.33
CA VAL A 179 -14.64 10.94 17.64
C VAL A 179 -13.97 11.46 16.37
N ARG A 180 -13.36 12.64 16.48
CA ARG A 180 -12.62 13.24 15.37
C ARG A 180 -11.28 12.52 15.20
N PRO A 181 -11.00 11.93 14.02
CA PRO A 181 -9.73 11.26 13.78
C PRO A 181 -8.58 12.25 13.59
N ALA A 182 -7.35 11.82 13.88
CA ALA A 182 -6.15 12.57 13.56
C ALA A 182 -5.93 12.58 12.04
N LEU A 183 -6.19 13.71 11.39
CA LEU A 183 -5.98 13.88 9.95
C LEU A 183 -4.56 14.36 9.68
N ILE A 184 -3.78 13.58 8.94
CA ILE A 184 -2.39 13.89 8.57
C ILE A 184 -2.28 13.86 7.05
N LEU A 185 -1.84 14.96 6.46
CA LEU A 185 -1.64 15.10 5.02
C LEU A 185 -0.14 15.16 4.72
N SER A 186 0.27 14.71 3.53
CA SER A 186 1.67 14.59 3.13
C SER A 186 2.40 15.95 3.03
N ASP A 187 1.67 17.03 2.83
CA ASP A 187 2.18 18.43 2.74
C ASP A 187 2.11 19.18 4.08
N ASP A 188 1.57 18.56 5.13
CA ASP A 188 1.48 19.18 6.45
C ASP A 188 2.86 19.31 7.11
N LYS A 189 3.19 20.52 7.56
CA LYS A 189 4.36 20.73 8.42
C LYS A 189 4.16 20.00 9.75
N GLY A 190 5.16 19.21 10.16
CA GLY A 190 5.09 18.43 11.41
C GLY A 190 4.24 17.15 11.30
N ALA A 191 3.96 16.63 10.10
CA ALA A 191 3.26 15.36 9.91
C ALA A 191 3.93 14.21 10.66
N SER A 192 5.26 14.10 10.59
CA SER A 192 6.03 13.07 11.30
C SER A 192 5.88 13.14 12.82
N ASP A 193 5.89 14.34 13.39
CA ASP A 193 5.72 14.53 14.84
C ASP A 193 4.33 14.13 15.29
N ARG A 194 3.29 14.43 14.48
CA ARG A 194 1.92 14.00 14.75
C ARG A 194 1.74 12.49 14.64
N ILE A 195 2.40 11.84 13.69
CA ILE A 195 2.42 10.37 13.59
C ILE A 195 3.05 9.76 14.84
N SER A 196 4.20 10.30 15.28
CA SER A 196 4.86 9.82 16.49
C SER A 196 3.98 10.03 17.73
N SER A 197 3.37 11.21 17.87
CA SER A 197 2.46 11.49 18.99
C SER A 197 1.24 10.56 19.00
N PHE A 198 0.65 10.27 17.82
CA PHE A 198 -0.45 9.32 17.70
C PHE A 198 -0.02 7.91 18.12
N SER A 199 1.18 7.47 17.73
CA SER A 199 1.68 6.11 18.06
C SER A 199 1.94 5.92 19.56
N GLU A 200 2.10 7.02 20.32
CA GLU A 200 2.31 7.03 21.78
C GLU A 200 1.03 7.33 22.57
N SER A 201 -0.08 7.56 21.88
CA SER A 201 -1.36 7.91 22.48
C SER A 201 -2.31 6.71 22.58
N ASP A 202 -3.42 6.89 23.26
CA ASP A 202 -4.56 5.98 23.30
C ASP A 202 -5.68 6.39 22.33
N GLU A 203 -5.40 7.31 21.41
CA GLU A 203 -6.35 7.76 20.39
C GLU A 203 -6.80 6.59 19.51
N ARG A 204 -8.05 6.68 19.04
CA ARG A 204 -8.67 5.58 18.29
C ARG A 204 -8.35 5.64 16.79
N TRP A 205 -8.41 6.85 16.21
CA TRP A 205 -8.26 7.11 14.77
C TRP A 205 -7.38 8.31 14.50
#